data_c2c5044432610ba494c455984db1b122
#
_entry.id   c2c5044432610ba494c455984db1b122
#
_cell.length_a   1.000
_cell.length_b   1.000
_cell.length_c   1.000
_cell.angle_alpha   90.00
_cell.angle_beta   90.00
_cell.angle_gamma   90.00
#
_symmetry.space_group_name_H-M   'P 1'
#
loop_
_entity.id
_entity.type
_entity.pdbx_description
1 polymer ?
#
loop_
_entity_poly.entity_id
_entity_poly.type
_entity_poly.pdbx_seq_one_letter_code
_entity_poly.pdbx_strand_id
1 'polypeptide(L)'
;PIQGEAIPAALAKRDILGCAQTGTGKTASFAIPIIQHLQMNKEAAKCRGIKALILMPTRELALQISECINDYAKYTQVRHGVIFGGVNQRPQVDMLHKGIDILVATPGRLLDLMNQGHIHLDKIQYFVLDEADRMLDMGFIHDIKRILPKLPKEKQTLFFSATMPDTIISLTNSLLKNPVRISITPKSSTVDAIEQM
;
A
#
# COMPACT_ATOMS: atom_id res chain seq x y z
N PRO A 1 8.08 -15.37 -7.53
CA PRO A 1 6.81 -16.11 -7.50
C PRO A 1 5.62 -15.16 -7.35
N ILE A 2 5.55 -14.31 -6.29
CA ILE A 2 4.39 -13.42 -6.09
C ILE A 2 4.18 -12.43 -7.26
N GLN A 3 5.23 -11.90 -7.84
CA GLN A 3 5.17 -10.95 -8.95
C GLN A 3 4.53 -11.57 -10.20
N GLY A 4 4.85 -12.84 -10.51
CA GLY A 4 4.31 -13.54 -11.68
C GLY A 4 2.79 -13.70 -11.66
N GLU A 5 2.19 -13.80 -10.48
CA GLU A 5 0.75 -13.93 -10.31
C GLU A 5 0.07 -12.59 -10.04
N ALA A 6 0.69 -11.73 -9.22
CA ALA A 6 0.09 -10.48 -8.79
C ALA A 6 0.12 -9.40 -9.86
N ILE A 7 1.23 -9.24 -10.62
CA ILE A 7 1.35 -8.18 -11.62
C ILE A 7 0.27 -8.30 -12.71
N PRO A 8 0.05 -9.48 -13.35
CA PRO A 8 -1.00 -9.62 -14.35
C PRO A 8 -2.40 -9.33 -13.79
N ALA A 9 -2.69 -9.81 -12.56
CA ALA A 9 -3.97 -9.55 -11.90
C ALA A 9 -4.16 -8.07 -11.59
N ALA A 10 -3.11 -7.39 -11.10
CA ALA A 10 -3.15 -5.96 -10.81
C ALA A 10 -3.32 -5.13 -12.08
N LEU A 11 -2.64 -5.49 -13.18
CA LEU A 11 -2.80 -4.85 -14.50
C LEU A 11 -4.21 -5.06 -15.07
N ALA A 12 -4.84 -6.19 -14.80
CA ALA A 12 -6.25 -6.45 -15.13
C ALA A 12 -7.25 -5.75 -14.20
N LYS A 13 -6.78 -4.86 -13.31
CA LYS A 13 -7.58 -4.12 -12.31
C LYS A 13 -8.40 -5.01 -11.38
N ARG A 14 -7.92 -6.23 -11.11
CA ARG A 14 -8.53 -7.14 -10.14
C ARG A 14 -8.04 -6.79 -8.73
N ASP A 15 -8.92 -6.93 -7.75
CA ASP A 15 -8.51 -6.90 -6.35
C ASP A 15 -7.61 -8.10 -6.04
N ILE A 16 -6.65 -7.92 -5.14
CA ILE A 16 -5.67 -8.95 -4.75
C ILE A 16 -5.71 -9.16 -3.25
N LEU A 17 -5.74 -10.42 -2.85
CA LEU A 17 -5.45 -10.87 -1.49
C LEU A 17 -4.16 -11.69 -1.52
N GLY A 18 -3.05 -11.09 -1.10
CA GLY A 18 -1.74 -11.71 -1.04
C GLY A 18 -1.39 -12.18 0.37
N CYS A 19 -1.23 -13.48 0.57
CA CYS A 19 -0.64 -14.03 1.79
C CYS A 19 0.85 -14.31 1.54
N ALA A 20 1.72 -13.39 2.00
CA ALA A 20 3.16 -13.48 1.76
C ALA A 20 3.94 -12.67 2.78
N GLN A 21 5.08 -13.23 3.22
CA GLN A 21 6.00 -12.57 4.14
C GLN A 21 6.77 -11.40 3.48
N THR A 22 7.42 -10.58 4.31
CA THR A 22 8.35 -9.53 3.89
C THR A 22 9.51 -10.14 3.08
N GLY A 23 10.04 -9.40 2.11
CA GLY A 23 11.18 -9.87 1.29
C GLY A 23 10.82 -10.76 0.10
N THR A 24 9.54 -11.06 -0.14
CA THR A 24 9.08 -11.88 -1.27
C THR A 24 8.93 -11.12 -2.59
N GLY A 25 9.25 -9.82 -2.60
CA GLY A 25 9.11 -8.96 -3.78
C GLY A 25 7.71 -8.36 -3.95
N LYS A 26 6.90 -8.29 -2.89
CA LYS A 26 5.54 -7.71 -2.90
C LYS A 26 5.50 -6.29 -3.44
N THR A 27 6.48 -5.46 -3.11
CA THR A 27 6.50 -4.04 -3.50
C THR A 27 6.35 -3.86 -5.01
N ALA A 28 7.14 -4.59 -5.80
CA ALA A 28 7.03 -4.54 -7.25
C ALA A 28 5.65 -5.02 -7.75
N SER A 29 5.02 -5.96 -7.03
CA SER A 29 3.72 -6.54 -7.40
C SER A 29 2.59 -5.52 -7.41
N PHE A 30 2.65 -4.47 -6.58
CA PHE A 30 1.65 -3.40 -6.58
C PHE A 30 2.19 -2.09 -7.17
N ALA A 31 3.45 -1.73 -6.92
CA ALA A 31 3.98 -0.44 -7.34
C ALA A 31 4.08 -0.32 -8.86
N ILE A 32 4.60 -1.34 -9.55
CA ILE A 32 4.76 -1.33 -11.01
C ILE A 32 3.42 -1.19 -11.74
N PRO A 33 2.39 -2.02 -11.47
CA PRO A 33 1.07 -1.85 -12.10
C PRO A 33 0.44 -0.48 -11.84
N ILE A 34 0.53 0.03 -10.61
CA ILE A 34 -0.01 1.35 -10.26
C ILE A 34 0.68 2.45 -11.06
N ILE A 35 2.02 2.46 -11.09
CA ILE A 35 2.81 3.44 -11.86
C ILE A 35 2.46 3.36 -13.35
N GLN A 36 2.38 2.16 -13.90
CA GLN A 36 2.02 1.96 -15.32
C GLN A 36 0.63 2.51 -15.63
N HIS A 37 -0.38 2.20 -14.82
CA HIS A 37 -1.73 2.71 -15.01
C HIS A 37 -1.79 4.24 -14.92
N LEU A 38 -1.10 4.84 -13.95
CA LEU A 38 -1.06 6.29 -13.78
C LEU A 38 -0.34 6.98 -14.96
N GLN A 39 0.74 6.38 -15.45
CA GLN A 39 1.49 6.90 -16.60
C GLN A 39 0.69 6.82 -17.90
N MET A 40 -0.08 5.76 -18.10
CA MET A 40 -0.89 5.57 -19.31
C MET A 40 -2.15 6.42 -19.32
N ASN A 41 -2.68 6.80 -18.17
CA ASN A 41 -3.91 7.58 -18.04
C ASN A 41 -3.62 9.09 -18.05
N LYS A 42 -3.47 9.66 -19.26
CA LYS A 42 -3.18 11.09 -19.46
C LYS A 42 -4.26 12.03 -18.88
N GLU A 43 -5.51 11.60 -18.79
CA GLU A 43 -6.58 12.39 -18.18
C GLU A 43 -6.46 12.42 -16.65
N ALA A 44 -6.11 11.30 -16.05
CA ALA A 44 -5.81 11.25 -14.63
C ALA A 44 -4.61 12.16 -14.27
N ALA A 45 -3.63 12.29 -15.16
CA ALA A 45 -2.48 13.19 -14.97
C ALA A 45 -2.89 14.67 -14.90
N LYS A 46 -3.97 15.08 -15.57
CA LYS A 46 -4.51 16.46 -15.54
C LYS A 46 -5.31 16.73 -14.26
N CYS A 47 -5.86 15.72 -13.64
CA CYS A 47 -6.65 15.83 -12.42
C CYS A 47 -5.72 15.88 -11.21
N ARG A 48 -5.64 17.02 -10.53
CA ARG A 48 -4.88 17.14 -9.28
C ARG A 48 -5.51 16.29 -8.18
N GLY A 49 -4.69 15.61 -7.39
CA GLY A 49 -5.10 14.82 -6.23
C GLY A 49 -4.42 13.46 -6.18
N ILE A 50 -4.44 12.87 -5.01
CA ILE A 50 -3.85 11.56 -4.72
C ILE A 50 -4.70 10.47 -5.38
N LYS A 51 -4.10 9.62 -6.20
CA LYS A 51 -4.77 8.55 -6.94
C LYS A 51 -4.47 7.17 -6.38
N ALA A 52 -3.31 7.02 -5.74
CA ALA A 52 -2.95 5.79 -5.06
C ALA A 52 -2.56 6.08 -3.61
N LEU A 53 -3.10 5.29 -2.70
CA LEU A 53 -2.77 5.30 -1.28
C LEU A 53 -2.20 3.95 -0.88
N ILE A 54 -1.01 3.96 -0.28
CA ILE A 54 -0.32 2.79 0.24
C ILE A 54 -0.15 2.97 1.74
N LEU A 55 -0.81 2.12 2.55
CA LEU A 55 -0.67 2.13 4.01
C LEU A 55 0.37 1.12 4.46
N MET A 56 1.26 1.60 5.33
CA MET A 56 2.35 0.83 5.94
C MET A 56 2.32 0.99 7.47
N PRO A 57 2.67 -0.06 8.24
CA PRO A 57 2.60 -0.01 9.69
C PRO A 57 3.65 0.90 10.34
N THR A 58 4.83 1.02 9.74
CA THR A 58 5.95 1.75 10.33
C THR A 58 6.55 2.77 9.37
N ARG A 59 7.25 3.75 9.96
CA ARG A 59 8.02 4.77 9.23
C ARG A 59 9.07 4.13 8.31
N GLU A 60 9.81 3.16 8.83
CA GLU A 60 10.90 2.49 8.12
C GLU A 60 10.38 1.79 6.86
N LEU A 61 9.28 1.04 6.98
CA LEU A 61 8.65 0.38 5.84
C LEU A 61 8.07 1.39 4.84
N ALA A 62 7.46 2.47 5.32
CA ALA A 62 6.94 3.51 4.44
C ALA A 62 8.08 4.18 3.62
N LEU A 63 9.23 4.42 4.25
CA LEU A 63 10.41 4.95 3.56
C LEU A 63 10.95 3.96 2.52
N GLN A 64 11.11 2.67 2.87
CA GLN A 64 11.56 1.64 1.94
C GLN A 64 10.65 1.53 0.71
N ILE A 65 9.33 1.55 0.92
CA ILE A 65 8.37 1.54 -0.20
C ILE A 65 8.51 2.80 -1.06
N SER A 66 8.67 3.97 -0.44
CA SER A 66 8.87 5.23 -1.16
C SER A 66 10.15 5.22 -2.00
N GLU A 67 11.25 4.65 -1.51
CA GLU A 67 12.49 4.46 -2.26
C GLU A 67 12.30 3.54 -3.46
N CYS A 68 11.64 2.39 -3.27
CA CYS A 68 11.31 1.48 -4.37
C CYS A 68 10.44 2.18 -5.45
N ILE A 69 9.43 2.97 -5.04
CA ILE A 69 8.59 3.72 -5.97
C ILE A 69 9.41 4.76 -6.73
N ASN A 70 10.34 5.44 -6.05
CA ASN A 70 11.25 6.38 -6.69
C ASN A 70 12.05 5.73 -7.84
N ASP A 71 12.58 4.53 -7.59
CA ASP A 71 13.34 3.79 -8.58
C ASP A 71 12.47 3.34 -9.77
N TYR A 72 11.28 2.81 -9.47
CA TYR A 72 10.35 2.35 -10.53
C TYR A 72 9.73 3.50 -11.33
N ALA A 73 9.52 4.66 -10.70
CA ALA A 73 8.95 5.83 -11.34
C ALA A 73 9.97 6.75 -12.03
N LYS A 74 11.27 6.46 -11.93
CA LYS A 74 12.39 7.32 -12.36
C LYS A 74 12.24 7.91 -13.77
N TYR A 75 11.67 7.14 -14.69
CA TYR A 75 11.49 7.56 -16.09
C TYR A 75 10.04 7.89 -16.43
N THR A 76 9.21 8.18 -15.42
CA THR A 76 7.82 8.55 -15.57
C THR A 76 7.56 9.97 -15.06
N GLN A 77 6.35 10.47 -15.26
CA GLN A 77 5.90 11.74 -14.68
C GLN A 77 5.09 11.55 -13.39
N VAL A 78 5.02 10.31 -12.87
CA VAL A 78 4.27 9.98 -11.66
C VAL A 78 5.01 10.53 -10.44
N ARG A 79 4.33 11.37 -9.68
CA ARG A 79 4.87 11.98 -8.45
C ARG A 79 4.40 11.18 -7.24
N HIS A 80 5.30 10.95 -6.33
CA HIS A 80 4.98 10.25 -5.09
C HIS A 80 5.48 11.03 -3.88
N GLY A 81 4.98 10.66 -2.72
CA GLY A 81 5.44 11.20 -1.46
C GLY A 81 5.14 10.26 -0.30
N VAL A 82 5.81 10.48 0.81
CA VAL A 82 5.67 9.68 2.03
C VAL A 82 5.36 10.56 3.23
N ILE A 83 4.43 10.11 4.06
CA ILE A 83 4.08 10.75 5.33
C ILE A 83 4.09 9.74 6.49
N PHE A 84 4.62 10.17 7.63
CA PHE A 84 4.68 9.36 8.85
C PHE A 84 4.79 10.25 10.10
N GLY A 85 4.40 9.71 11.24
CA GLY A 85 4.46 10.39 12.52
C GLY A 85 5.87 10.52 13.11
N GLY A 86 5.96 11.21 14.26
CA GLY A 86 7.21 11.36 15.00
C GLY A 86 8.20 12.39 14.43
N VAL A 87 7.80 13.16 13.42
CA VAL A 87 8.60 14.24 12.80
C VAL A 87 7.74 15.47 12.51
N ASN A 88 8.39 16.60 12.25
CA ASN A 88 7.70 17.82 11.84
C ASN A 88 6.88 17.56 10.56
N GLN A 89 5.60 17.95 10.60
CA GLN A 89 4.68 17.76 9.48
C GLN A 89 4.86 18.77 8.35
N ARG A 90 5.44 19.94 8.58
CA ARG A 90 5.50 21.03 7.61
C ARG A 90 6.09 20.63 6.26
N PRO A 91 7.25 19.92 6.20
CA PRO A 91 7.78 19.45 4.92
C PRO A 91 6.85 18.46 4.19
N GLN A 92 6.08 17.65 4.95
CA GLN A 92 5.11 16.71 4.39
C GLN A 92 3.90 17.47 3.81
N VAL A 93 3.42 18.49 4.51
CA VAL A 93 2.32 19.37 4.02
C VAL A 93 2.75 20.13 2.77
N ASP A 94 3.97 20.68 2.75
CA ASP A 94 4.51 21.39 1.59
C ASP A 94 4.63 20.47 0.37
N MET A 95 5.03 19.21 0.57
CA MET A 95 5.07 18.18 -0.47
C MET A 95 3.66 17.87 -1.02
N LEU A 96 2.66 17.74 -0.14
CA LEU A 96 1.27 17.49 -0.53
C LEU A 96 0.70 18.65 -1.35
N HIS A 97 1.00 19.89 -0.97
CA HIS A 97 0.55 21.09 -1.70
C HIS A 97 1.14 21.20 -3.12
N LYS A 98 2.37 20.69 -3.32
CA LYS A 98 2.97 20.58 -4.68
C LYS A 98 2.22 19.61 -5.56
N GLY A 99 1.44 18.72 -4.96
CA GLY A 99 0.63 17.69 -5.60
C GLY A 99 1.44 16.42 -5.89
N ILE A 100 0.86 15.30 -5.50
CA ILE A 100 1.41 13.96 -5.71
C ILE A 100 0.32 13.03 -6.25
N ASP A 101 0.73 11.95 -6.90
CA ASP A 101 -0.15 10.95 -7.48
C ASP A 101 -0.24 9.70 -6.58
N ILE A 102 0.89 9.32 -5.96
CA ILE A 102 1.01 8.19 -5.03
C ILE A 102 1.40 8.70 -3.65
N LEU A 103 0.62 8.36 -2.63
CA LEU A 103 0.91 8.64 -1.23
C LEU A 103 1.22 7.34 -0.49
N VAL A 104 2.41 7.25 0.09
CA VAL A 104 2.76 6.22 1.08
C VAL A 104 2.57 6.82 2.47
N ALA A 105 1.88 6.11 3.37
CA ALA A 105 1.51 6.70 4.66
C ALA A 105 1.50 5.69 5.79
N THR A 106 1.82 6.14 7.01
CA THR A 106 1.43 5.46 8.24
C THR A 106 0.04 5.94 8.69
N PRO A 107 -0.83 5.06 9.26
CA PRO A 107 -2.24 5.38 9.52
C PRO A 107 -2.45 6.62 10.38
N GLY A 108 -1.72 6.76 11.49
CA GLY A 108 -1.90 7.88 12.42
C GLY A 108 -1.62 9.24 11.79
N ARG A 109 -0.51 9.40 11.04
CA ARG A 109 -0.18 10.66 10.37
C ARG A 109 -1.15 10.95 9.21
N LEU A 110 -1.61 9.94 8.53
CA LEU A 110 -2.61 10.11 7.48
C LEU A 110 -3.90 10.70 8.07
N LEU A 111 -4.42 10.11 9.14
CA LEU A 111 -5.61 10.62 9.83
C LEU A 111 -5.44 12.04 10.36
N ASP A 112 -4.28 12.34 10.95
CA ASP A 112 -3.96 13.66 11.47
C ASP A 112 -4.04 14.72 10.35
N LEU A 113 -3.36 14.50 9.22
CA LEU A 113 -3.38 15.43 8.10
C LEU A 113 -4.73 15.48 7.36
N MET A 114 -5.51 14.40 7.36
CA MET A 114 -6.89 14.41 6.88
C MET A 114 -7.78 15.27 7.77
N ASN A 115 -7.67 15.15 9.08
CA ASN A 115 -8.44 15.96 10.03
C ASN A 115 -8.09 17.45 9.96
N GLN A 116 -6.85 17.79 9.61
CA GLN A 116 -6.41 19.16 9.35
C GLN A 116 -6.82 19.68 7.95
N GLY A 117 -7.40 18.85 7.08
CA GLY A 117 -7.83 19.24 5.74
C GLY A 117 -6.71 19.28 4.68
N HIS A 118 -5.51 18.76 5.00
CA HIS A 118 -4.41 18.72 4.04
C HIS A 118 -4.49 17.57 3.04
N ILE A 119 -5.29 16.54 3.35
CA ILE A 119 -5.43 15.32 2.51
C ILE A 119 -6.92 15.05 2.27
N HIS A 120 -7.25 14.84 0.99
CA HIS A 120 -8.53 14.35 0.52
C HIS A 120 -8.34 13.05 -0.25
N LEU A 121 -9.15 12.03 0.05
CA LEU A 121 -9.03 10.68 -0.53
C LEU A 121 -10.12 10.37 -1.59
N ASP A 122 -10.91 11.35 -1.96
CA ASP A 122 -12.04 11.22 -2.89
C ASP A 122 -11.66 10.81 -4.32
N LYS A 123 -10.37 10.95 -4.68
CA LYS A 123 -9.84 10.60 -6.01
C LYS A 123 -8.99 9.34 -6.03
N ILE A 124 -8.96 8.59 -4.93
CA ILE A 124 -8.22 7.33 -4.86
C ILE A 124 -8.82 6.32 -5.84
N GLN A 125 -7.95 5.78 -6.70
CA GLN A 125 -8.24 4.70 -7.65
C GLN A 125 -7.59 3.38 -7.22
N TYR A 126 -6.48 3.47 -6.48
CA TYR A 126 -5.69 2.32 -6.02
C TYR A 126 -5.46 2.45 -4.52
N PHE A 127 -5.83 1.41 -3.80
CA PHE A 127 -5.61 1.32 -2.37
C PHE A 127 -4.79 0.06 -2.05
N VAL A 128 -3.66 0.23 -1.39
CA VAL A 128 -2.80 -0.86 -0.94
C VAL A 128 -2.73 -0.85 0.58
N LEU A 129 -3.02 -1.98 1.18
CA LEU A 129 -2.78 -2.24 2.60
C LEU A 129 -1.74 -3.35 2.70
N ASP A 130 -0.51 -3.02 3.06
CA ASP A 130 0.57 -3.99 3.21
C ASP A 130 0.95 -4.19 4.69
N GLU A 131 1.32 -5.42 5.04
CA GLU A 131 1.58 -5.85 6.42
C GLU A 131 0.39 -5.57 7.36
N ALA A 132 -0.81 -5.94 6.93
CA ALA A 132 -2.05 -5.66 7.65
C ALA A 132 -2.11 -6.30 9.04
N ASP A 133 -1.58 -7.50 9.20
CA ASP A 133 -1.44 -8.19 10.49
C ASP A 133 -0.55 -7.37 11.45
N ARG A 134 0.56 -6.84 10.98
CA ARG A 134 1.43 -5.99 11.79
C ARG A 134 0.75 -4.67 12.18
N MET A 135 -0.06 -4.09 11.29
CA MET A 135 -0.87 -2.93 11.65
C MET A 135 -1.90 -3.26 12.73
N LEU A 136 -2.48 -4.47 12.70
CA LEU A 136 -3.38 -4.95 13.74
C LEU A 136 -2.65 -5.08 15.08
N ASP A 137 -1.48 -5.72 15.10
CA ASP A 137 -0.66 -5.92 16.32
C ASP A 137 -0.23 -4.58 16.94
N MET A 138 0.01 -3.57 16.13
CA MET A 138 0.35 -2.21 16.56
C MET A 138 -0.87 -1.37 16.97
N GLY A 139 -2.09 -1.92 16.90
CA GLY A 139 -3.32 -1.23 17.30
C GLY A 139 -3.92 -0.28 16.27
N PHE A 140 -3.38 -0.22 15.03
CA PHE A 140 -3.86 0.68 13.98
C PHE A 140 -5.21 0.27 13.35
N ILE A 141 -5.81 -0.83 13.78
CA ILE A 141 -7.10 -1.28 13.22
C ILE A 141 -8.20 -0.21 13.34
N HIS A 142 -8.21 0.55 14.42
CA HIS A 142 -9.17 1.64 14.62
C HIS A 142 -8.94 2.79 13.64
N ASP A 143 -7.68 3.13 13.39
CA ASP A 143 -7.31 4.17 12.45
C ASP A 143 -7.67 3.76 11.02
N ILE A 144 -7.38 2.52 10.64
CA ILE A 144 -7.78 1.95 9.35
C ILE A 144 -9.29 2.04 9.18
N LYS A 145 -10.08 1.61 10.16
CA LYS A 145 -11.55 1.69 10.13
C LYS A 145 -12.07 3.13 9.97
N ARG A 146 -11.34 4.14 10.40
CA ARG A 146 -11.68 5.56 10.21
C ARG A 146 -11.28 6.09 8.84
N ILE A 147 -10.23 5.54 8.23
CA ILE A 147 -9.74 5.90 6.89
C ILE A 147 -10.66 5.32 5.80
N LEU A 148 -11.02 4.04 5.93
CA LEU A 148 -11.73 3.29 4.90
C LEU A 148 -13.02 3.95 4.38
N PRO A 149 -13.90 4.53 5.23
CA PRO A 149 -15.11 5.20 4.77
C PRO A 149 -14.86 6.49 3.95
N LYS A 150 -13.62 7.00 3.99
CA LYS A 150 -13.21 8.20 3.22
C LYS A 150 -12.70 7.87 1.82
N LEU A 151 -12.49 6.59 1.54
CA LEU A 151 -12.09 6.10 0.21
C LEU A 151 -13.31 5.96 -0.70
N PRO A 152 -13.16 6.17 -2.02
CA PRO A 152 -14.22 5.88 -2.98
C PRO A 152 -14.65 4.40 -2.93
N LYS A 153 -15.94 4.15 -3.26
CA LYS A 153 -16.47 2.78 -3.38
C LYS A 153 -15.82 2.03 -4.54
N GLU A 154 -15.62 2.71 -5.65
CA GLU A 154 -14.96 2.17 -6.83
C GLU A 154 -13.48 2.46 -6.79
N LYS A 155 -12.70 1.44 -6.52
CA LYS A 155 -11.24 1.46 -6.49
C LYS A 155 -10.72 0.03 -6.61
N GLN A 156 -9.49 -0.13 -7.06
CA GLN A 156 -8.78 -1.40 -6.94
C GLN A 156 -8.12 -1.49 -5.57
N THR A 157 -8.28 -2.63 -4.90
CA THR A 157 -7.69 -2.86 -3.58
C THR A 157 -6.70 -4.03 -3.64
N LEU A 158 -5.48 -3.79 -3.19
CA LEU A 158 -4.44 -4.81 -3.04
C LEU A 158 -4.10 -4.94 -1.55
N PHE A 159 -4.40 -6.11 -1.02
CA PHE A 159 -4.27 -6.40 0.40
C PHE A 159 -3.19 -7.46 0.61
N PHE A 160 -2.20 -7.17 1.44
CA PHE A 160 -1.13 -8.10 1.78
C PHE A 160 -0.99 -8.27 3.28
N SER A 161 -0.87 -9.52 3.71
CA SER A 161 -0.66 -9.90 5.10
C SER A 161 0.13 -11.20 5.16
N ALA A 162 0.97 -11.38 6.17
CA ALA A 162 1.66 -12.64 6.38
C ALA A 162 0.76 -13.66 7.10
N THR A 163 -0.15 -13.18 7.93
CA THR A 163 -1.10 -14.01 8.70
C THR A 163 -2.53 -13.54 8.46
N MET A 164 -3.50 -14.41 8.72
CA MET A 164 -4.92 -14.17 8.47
C MET A 164 -5.79 -14.47 9.71
N PRO A 165 -5.61 -13.74 10.84
CA PRO A 165 -6.51 -13.84 11.99
C PRO A 165 -7.92 -13.36 11.63
N ASP A 166 -8.94 -13.72 12.41
CA ASP A 166 -10.36 -13.43 12.13
C ASP A 166 -10.63 -11.94 11.87
N THR A 167 -9.93 -11.06 12.57
CA THR A 167 -10.04 -9.61 12.37
C THR A 167 -9.57 -9.20 10.97
N ILE A 168 -8.48 -9.78 10.48
CA ILE A 168 -7.97 -9.54 9.12
C ILE A 168 -8.90 -10.15 8.09
N ILE A 169 -9.42 -11.36 8.32
CA ILE A 169 -10.43 -11.99 7.45
C ILE A 169 -11.67 -11.10 7.32
N SER A 170 -12.18 -10.60 8.45
CA SER A 170 -13.34 -9.69 8.47
C SER A 170 -13.06 -8.40 7.68
N LEU A 171 -11.85 -7.85 7.82
CA LEU A 171 -11.41 -6.66 7.10
C LEU A 171 -11.34 -6.92 5.58
N THR A 172 -10.74 -8.03 5.16
CA THR A 172 -10.66 -8.40 3.74
C THR A 172 -12.04 -8.58 3.10
N ASN A 173 -12.96 -9.24 3.81
CA ASN A 173 -14.34 -9.45 3.32
C ASN A 173 -15.10 -8.13 3.13
N SER A 174 -14.80 -7.11 3.91
CA SER A 174 -15.41 -5.79 3.78
C SER A 174 -14.81 -4.92 2.68
N LEU A 175 -13.54 -5.18 2.30
CA LEU A 175 -12.76 -4.32 1.41
C LEU A 175 -12.64 -4.84 -0.01
N LEU A 176 -12.52 -6.16 -0.18
CA LEU A 176 -12.16 -6.77 -1.45
C LEU A 176 -13.40 -7.24 -2.21
N LYS A 177 -13.40 -6.98 -3.52
CA LYS A 177 -14.45 -7.41 -4.45
C LYS A 177 -13.91 -8.55 -5.34
N ASN A 178 -14.31 -9.79 -5.06
CA ASN A 178 -13.92 -10.98 -5.82
C ASN A 178 -12.40 -11.04 -6.09
N PRO A 179 -11.54 -11.04 -5.04
CA PRO A 179 -10.11 -10.91 -5.19
C PRO A 179 -9.46 -12.15 -5.80
N VAL A 180 -8.36 -11.91 -6.52
CA VAL A 180 -7.39 -12.97 -6.82
C VAL A 180 -6.62 -13.28 -5.54
N ARG A 181 -6.66 -14.55 -5.12
CA ARG A 181 -5.94 -15.01 -3.91
C ARG A 181 -4.59 -15.56 -4.31
N ILE A 182 -3.52 -15.02 -3.73
CA ILE A 182 -2.15 -15.42 -3.97
C ILE A 182 -1.54 -15.80 -2.63
N SER A 183 -1.07 -17.04 -2.51
CA SER A 183 -0.41 -17.52 -1.30
C SER A 183 1.00 -17.99 -1.63
N ILE A 184 1.98 -17.36 -1.03
CA ILE A 184 3.37 -17.77 -1.12
C ILE A 184 3.74 -18.42 0.20
N THR A 185 3.73 -19.75 0.21
CA THR A 185 4.29 -20.51 1.32
C THR A 185 5.80 -20.31 1.34
N PRO A 186 6.43 -19.92 2.45
CA PRO A 186 7.87 -19.88 2.56
C PRO A 186 8.38 -21.28 2.22
N LYS A 187 9.35 -21.41 1.32
CA LYS A 187 10.13 -22.63 1.26
C LYS A 187 10.75 -22.79 2.64
N SER A 188 10.33 -23.82 3.39
CA SER A 188 11.01 -24.19 4.62
C SER A 188 12.46 -24.45 4.25
N SER A 189 13.36 -23.52 4.56
CA SER A 189 14.75 -23.86 4.66
C SER A 189 14.83 -24.78 5.87
N THR A 190 14.87 -26.08 5.63
CA THR A 190 15.42 -27.02 6.60
C THR A 190 16.83 -26.52 6.87
N VAL A 191 17.00 -25.82 7.97
CA VAL A 191 18.32 -25.60 8.55
C VAL A 191 18.76 -27.00 8.93
N ASP A 192 19.69 -27.59 8.17
CA ASP A 192 20.38 -28.79 8.58
C ASP A 192 20.95 -28.51 9.97
N ALA A 193 20.56 -29.35 10.92
CA ALA A 193 21.00 -29.22 12.29
C ALA A 193 22.53 -29.24 12.29
N ILE A 194 23.12 -28.10 12.76
CA ILE A 194 24.56 -28.09 13.04
C ILE A 194 24.74 -29.01 14.22
N GLU A 195 25.29 -30.20 13.99
CA GLU A 195 25.82 -31.04 15.06
C GLU A 195 26.99 -30.28 15.68
N GLN A 196 26.80 -29.83 16.89
CA GLN A 196 27.91 -29.36 17.75
C GLN A 196 28.58 -30.63 18.33
N MET A 197 29.81 -30.89 17.92
CA MET A 197 30.70 -31.77 18.64
C MET A 197 31.27 -31.08 19.87
#